data_bb3cae718dffd9eb9ddef6adac1763f2
#
_entry.id   bb3cae718dffd9eb9ddef6adac1763f2
#
_cell.length_a   1.000
_cell.length_b   1.000
_cell.length_c   1.000
_cell.angle_alpha   90.00
_cell.angle_beta   90.00
_cell.angle_gamma   90.00
#
_symmetry.space_group_name_H-M   'P 1'
#
loop_
_entity.id
_entity.type
_entity.pdbx_description
1 polymer ?
#
loop_
_entity_poly.entity_id
_entity_poly.type
_entity_poly.pdbx_seq_one_letter_code
_entity_poly.pdbx_strand_id
1 'polypeptide(L)'
;QSAMMSAAGTKDIADVARGYGNAAADMYLIGASIDQNILANSKKWGVSQDDIADWGANWTVGFSPYFDGNPKLLHEVGKSIEILYYNADWLKELGLDAPKTPADFAEAACTATNQDYSGKMGEDVPSYGYEIDTDASNFAAWVFAHGGDVFDYDNGQYIYNGPKAIEAMEFIQGMANKGCAIVARGKYTDQQYLGQGSVLFAAGSTSGITYFQKAIEEGYNGNWDVAPLSYTTSEPVLNLYGGGLIMGNSGDANRMVAAYQWMKYISNTENSAVWSTESGYGFVRTSSADHPLIAEKRAELPQYDKSLTMVQYGKGEPSVPGYYSVRGEVEKAYAAIINGDDIISTLNQLNEDANAILADATAE
;
A
#
# COMPACT_ATOMS: atom_id res chain seq x y z
N GLN A 1 4.96 0.28 -17.25
CA GLN A 1 4.00 -0.67 -17.82
C GLN A 1 3.85 -0.46 -19.33
N SER A 2 3.37 0.68 -19.82
CA SER A 2 3.08 0.94 -21.24
C SER A 2 4.26 0.65 -22.18
N ALA A 3 5.49 1.06 -21.82
CA ALA A 3 6.68 0.81 -22.65
C ALA A 3 6.97 -0.69 -22.79
N MET A 4 6.79 -1.48 -21.72
CA MET A 4 7.02 -2.92 -21.76
C MET A 4 5.91 -3.64 -22.55
N MET A 5 4.67 -3.22 -22.37
CA MET A 5 3.54 -3.74 -23.16
C MET A 5 3.70 -3.46 -24.65
N SER A 6 4.14 -2.24 -25.02
CA SER A 6 4.39 -1.87 -26.42
C SER A 6 5.54 -2.64 -27.07
N ALA A 7 6.48 -3.16 -26.27
CA ALA A 7 7.61 -3.96 -26.72
C ALA A 7 7.33 -5.49 -26.71
N ALA A 8 6.11 -5.92 -26.34
CA ALA A 8 5.74 -7.33 -26.31
C ALA A 8 6.03 -8.02 -27.65
N GLY A 9 6.62 -9.21 -27.61
CA GLY A 9 6.98 -9.98 -28.81
C GLY A 9 8.22 -9.47 -29.56
N THR A 10 8.90 -8.43 -29.08
CA THR A 10 10.11 -7.88 -29.68
C THR A 10 11.35 -8.18 -28.82
N LYS A 11 12.55 -8.04 -29.43
CA LYS A 11 13.82 -8.17 -28.70
C LYS A 11 14.16 -6.93 -27.84
N ASP A 12 13.42 -5.85 -28.01
CA ASP A 12 13.66 -4.59 -27.30
C ASP A 12 12.88 -4.49 -25.96
N ILE A 13 12.17 -5.58 -25.60
CA ILE A 13 11.49 -5.66 -24.31
C ILE A 13 12.50 -5.58 -23.16
N ALA A 14 12.17 -4.82 -22.12
CA ALA A 14 12.98 -4.75 -20.91
C ALA A 14 13.09 -6.13 -20.24
N ASP A 15 14.28 -6.49 -19.77
CA ASP A 15 14.52 -7.77 -19.11
C ASP A 15 13.78 -7.89 -17.78
N VAL A 16 13.73 -6.75 -17.05
CA VAL A 16 13.05 -6.63 -15.76
C VAL A 16 12.38 -5.26 -15.68
N ALA A 17 11.17 -5.24 -15.16
CA ALA A 17 10.47 -4.01 -14.78
C ALA A 17 9.99 -4.13 -13.34
N ARG A 18 9.90 -3.02 -12.62
CA ARG A 18 9.22 -2.97 -11.34
C ARG A 18 7.73 -2.69 -11.57
N GLY A 19 6.86 -3.44 -10.92
CA GLY A 19 5.42 -3.24 -11.03
C GLY A 19 4.65 -4.06 -9.99
N TYR A 20 3.38 -3.75 -9.86
CA TYR A 20 2.47 -4.50 -9.01
C TYR A 20 1.96 -5.77 -9.70
N GLY A 21 1.34 -6.66 -8.95
CA GLY A 21 0.83 -7.92 -9.48
C GLY A 21 -0.22 -7.76 -10.60
N ASN A 22 -1.06 -6.72 -10.54
CA ASN A 22 -1.99 -6.39 -11.62
C ASN A 22 -1.27 -6.05 -12.95
N ALA A 23 -0.19 -5.28 -12.88
CA ALA A 23 0.62 -4.99 -14.07
C ALA A 23 1.30 -6.26 -14.62
N ALA A 24 1.73 -7.16 -13.72
CA ALA A 24 2.28 -8.45 -14.12
C ALA A 24 1.22 -9.32 -14.81
N ALA A 25 -0.03 -9.29 -14.33
CA ALA A 25 -1.16 -10.02 -14.92
C ALA A 25 -1.47 -9.52 -16.34
N ASP A 26 -1.61 -8.19 -16.51
CA ASP A 26 -1.83 -7.57 -17.82
C ASP A 26 -0.71 -7.94 -18.83
N MET A 27 0.55 -7.83 -18.38
CA MET A 27 1.71 -8.16 -19.23
C MET A 27 1.78 -9.65 -19.57
N TYR A 28 1.35 -10.52 -18.65
CA TYR A 28 1.35 -11.95 -18.89
C TYR A 28 0.35 -12.36 -19.94
N LEU A 29 -0.87 -11.81 -19.92
CA LEU A 29 -1.93 -12.09 -20.89
C LEU A 29 -1.51 -11.78 -22.35
N ILE A 30 -0.75 -10.72 -22.55
CA ILE A 30 -0.24 -10.35 -23.87
C ILE A 30 1.12 -10.95 -24.22
N GLY A 31 1.65 -11.86 -23.37
CA GLY A 31 2.94 -12.51 -23.58
C GLY A 31 4.17 -11.62 -23.37
N ALA A 32 4.01 -10.41 -22.79
CA ALA A 32 5.11 -9.50 -22.48
C ALA A 32 5.90 -9.90 -21.23
N SER A 33 5.32 -10.67 -20.31
CA SER A 33 6.00 -11.22 -19.15
C SER A 33 5.88 -12.74 -19.09
N ILE A 34 6.66 -13.39 -18.21
CA ILE A 34 6.62 -14.83 -18.01
C ILE A 34 6.30 -15.17 -16.55
N ASP A 35 5.80 -16.39 -16.35
CA ASP A 35 5.70 -16.99 -15.02
C ASP A 35 7.12 -17.32 -14.50
N GLN A 36 7.54 -16.64 -13.46
CA GLN A 36 8.87 -16.80 -12.87
C GLN A 36 9.07 -18.17 -12.21
N ASN A 37 8.00 -18.92 -11.93
CA ASN A 37 8.11 -20.31 -11.46
C ASN A 37 8.95 -21.19 -12.40
N ILE A 38 8.94 -20.90 -13.70
CA ILE A 38 9.76 -21.61 -14.70
C ILE A 38 11.24 -21.58 -14.33
N LEU A 39 11.74 -20.42 -13.90
CA LEU A 39 13.15 -20.26 -13.49
C LEU A 39 13.37 -20.57 -12.01
N ALA A 40 12.43 -20.21 -11.14
CA ALA A 40 12.49 -20.50 -9.71
C ALA A 40 12.66 -22.01 -9.44
N ASN A 41 11.97 -22.84 -10.20
CA ASN A 41 12.04 -24.30 -10.10
C ASN A 41 13.19 -24.95 -10.88
N SER A 42 14.05 -24.17 -11.55
CA SER A 42 15.20 -24.69 -12.29
C SER A 42 16.23 -25.33 -11.34
N LYS A 43 16.62 -26.57 -11.62
CA LYS A 43 17.68 -27.27 -10.84
C LYS A 43 19.03 -26.55 -10.85
N LYS A 44 19.33 -25.78 -11.90
CA LYS A 44 20.62 -25.11 -12.07
C LYS A 44 20.58 -23.63 -11.69
N TRP A 45 19.48 -22.96 -11.97
CA TRP A 45 19.38 -21.51 -11.90
C TRP A 45 18.37 -21.01 -10.88
N GLY A 46 17.56 -21.92 -10.34
CA GLY A 46 16.46 -21.62 -9.43
C GLY A 46 16.91 -21.20 -8.05
N VAL A 47 16.00 -21.34 -7.11
CA VAL A 47 16.20 -21.03 -5.69
C VAL A 47 16.22 -22.33 -4.88
N SER A 48 16.95 -22.32 -3.77
CA SER A 48 16.95 -23.42 -2.81
C SER A 48 15.71 -23.38 -1.91
N GLN A 49 15.43 -24.48 -1.21
CA GLN A 49 14.38 -24.49 -0.19
C GLN A 49 14.70 -23.57 0.99
N ASP A 50 16.00 -23.42 1.31
CA ASP A 50 16.46 -22.49 2.34
C ASP A 50 16.20 -21.02 1.92
N ASP A 51 16.45 -20.69 0.64
CA ASP A 51 16.10 -19.37 0.11
C ASP A 51 14.59 -19.10 0.20
N ILE A 52 13.76 -20.08 -0.17
CA ILE A 52 12.30 -19.96 -0.10
C ILE A 52 11.86 -19.75 1.34
N ALA A 53 12.43 -20.50 2.29
CA ALA A 53 12.14 -20.34 3.71
C ALA A 53 12.57 -18.97 4.24
N ASP A 54 13.69 -18.43 3.75
CA ASP A 54 14.17 -17.10 4.12
C ASP A 54 13.30 -15.96 3.56
N TRP A 55 12.72 -16.14 2.37
CA TRP A 55 11.68 -15.21 1.89
C TRP A 55 10.38 -15.33 2.69
N GLY A 56 10.09 -16.49 3.29
CA GLY A 56 8.87 -16.72 4.06
C GLY A 56 7.60 -16.38 3.26
N ALA A 57 6.72 -15.59 3.85
CA ALA A 57 5.47 -15.17 3.21
C ALA A 57 5.68 -14.33 1.94
N ASN A 58 6.83 -13.66 1.77
CA ASN A 58 7.12 -12.89 0.56
C ASN A 58 7.34 -13.76 -0.67
N TRP A 59 7.67 -15.04 -0.50
CA TRP A 59 7.78 -15.99 -1.61
C TRP A 59 6.43 -16.34 -2.26
N THR A 60 5.36 -16.25 -1.50
CA THR A 60 4.01 -16.63 -1.97
C THR A 60 3.29 -15.51 -2.73
N VAL A 61 3.91 -14.33 -2.84
CA VAL A 61 3.34 -13.21 -3.58
C VAL A 61 3.28 -13.56 -5.07
N GLY A 62 2.13 -13.30 -5.66
CA GLY A 62 1.86 -13.67 -7.04
C GLY A 62 0.84 -12.74 -7.69
N PHE A 63 0.48 -13.09 -8.90
CA PHE A 63 -0.60 -12.45 -9.65
C PHE A 63 -1.49 -13.52 -10.28
N SER A 64 -2.74 -13.18 -10.50
CA SER A 64 -3.77 -14.10 -11.01
C SER A 64 -4.27 -13.63 -12.38
N PRO A 65 -3.58 -13.99 -13.49
CA PRO A 65 -4.03 -13.62 -14.83
C PRO A 65 -5.28 -14.41 -15.27
N TYR A 66 -5.42 -15.61 -14.73
CA TYR A 66 -6.57 -16.49 -14.87
C TYR A 66 -7.05 -16.90 -13.50
N PHE A 67 -8.36 -17.06 -13.31
CA PHE A 67 -8.94 -17.46 -12.03
C PHE A 67 -9.00 -18.99 -11.88
N ASP A 68 -7.87 -19.67 -12.18
CA ASP A 68 -7.72 -21.13 -12.17
C ASP A 68 -7.13 -21.70 -10.86
N GLY A 69 -6.93 -20.84 -9.86
CA GLY A 69 -6.30 -21.20 -8.59
C GLY A 69 -4.78 -21.37 -8.66
N ASN A 70 -4.15 -21.04 -9.80
CA ASN A 70 -2.71 -21.17 -10.03
C ASN A 70 -2.04 -19.77 -10.20
N PRO A 71 -1.80 -19.02 -9.12
CA PRO A 71 -1.15 -17.74 -9.22
C PRO A 71 0.28 -17.88 -9.75
N LYS A 72 0.69 -16.93 -10.57
CA LYS A 72 2.06 -16.85 -11.10
C LYS A 72 2.94 -16.14 -10.11
N LEU A 73 4.21 -16.57 -9.99
CA LEU A 73 5.17 -15.97 -9.07
C LEU A 73 5.55 -14.55 -9.49
N LEU A 74 5.57 -13.64 -8.52
CA LEU A 74 6.15 -12.31 -8.63
C LEU A 74 7.29 -12.17 -7.61
N HIS A 75 8.50 -11.83 -8.07
CA HIS A 75 9.67 -11.70 -7.22
C HIS A 75 9.66 -10.37 -6.47
N GLU A 76 9.49 -10.42 -5.17
CA GLU A 76 9.40 -9.23 -4.32
C GLU A 76 10.76 -8.67 -3.94
N VAL A 77 10.83 -7.35 -3.75
CA VAL A 77 12.07 -6.64 -3.34
C VAL A 77 11.88 -5.74 -2.12
N GLY A 78 10.65 -5.46 -1.74
CA GLY A 78 10.32 -4.67 -0.54
C GLY A 78 8.83 -4.59 -0.33
N LYS A 79 8.42 -4.54 0.93
CA LYS A 79 7.03 -4.38 1.35
C LYS A 79 6.85 -3.11 2.13
N SER A 80 5.74 -2.44 1.93
CA SER A 80 5.26 -1.37 2.78
C SER A 80 3.78 -1.56 3.08
N ILE A 81 3.30 -0.92 4.10
CA ILE A 81 1.90 -0.96 4.51
C ILE A 81 1.39 0.45 4.71
N GLU A 82 0.09 0.64 4.57
CA GLU A 82 -0.54 1.89 4.96
C GLU A 82 -0.73 1.94 6.47
N ILE A 83 -0.22 3.00 7.08
CA ILE A 83 -0.27 3.24 8.52
C ILE A 83 -0.74 4.67 8.80
N LEU A 84 -1.10 4.91 10.03
CA LEU A 84 -1.40 6.23 10.56
C LEU A 84 -0.12 6.87 11.09
N TYR A 85 0.22 8.04 10.60
CA TYR A 85 1.19 8.97 11.17
C TYR A 85 0.46 10.00 12.01
N TYR A 86 0.99 10.36 13.18
CA TYR A 86 0.31 11.33 14.02
C TYR A 86 1.27 12.20 14.84
N ASN A 87 0.80 13.40 15.17
CA ASN A 87 1.47 14.31 16.07
C ASN A 87 1.23 13.88 17.53
N ALA A 88 2.25 13.26 18.14
CA ALA A 88 2.15 12.70 19.50
C ALA A 88 2.08 13.80 20.58
N ASP A 89 2.71 14.94 20.34
CA ASP A 89 2.63 16.07 21.27
C ASP A 89 1.22 16.67 21.28
N TRP A 90 0.59 16.78 20.10
CA TRP A 90 -0.78 17.27 20.02
C TRP A 90 -1.80 16.33 20.69
N LEU A 91 -1.71 15.01 20.45
CA LEU A 91 -2.53 14.03 21.18
C LEU A 91 -2.38 14.18 22.70
N LYS A 92 -1.15 14.37 23.17
CA LYS A 92 -0.86 14.59 24.60
C LYS A 92 -1.48 15.89 25.13
N GLU A 93 -1.43 17.00 24.36
CA GLU A 93 -2.11 18.26 24.72
C GLU A 93 -3.62 18.11 24.82
N LEU A 94 -4.21 17.28 23.93
CA LEU A 94 -5.64 16.97 23.96
C LEU A 94 -6.01 15.99 25.08
N GLY A 95 -5.03 15.39 25.77
CA GLY A 95 -5.25 14.38 26.81
C GLY A 95 -5.77 13.05 26.27
N LEU A 96 -5.43 12.72 25.02
CA LEU A 96 -5.90 11.55 24.28
C LEU A 96 -4.75 10.58 23.99
N ASP A 97 -5.07 9.31 23.87
CA ASP A 97 -4.15 8.26 23.42
C ASP A 97 -4.25 8.05 21.91
N ALA A 98 -3.26 7.35 21.33
CA ALA A 98 -3.31 6.92 19.93
C ALA A 98 -4.55 6.05 19.66
N PRO A 99 -5.35 6.35 18.64
CA PRO A 99 -6.64 5.70 18.41
C PRO A 99 -6.45 4.22 18.02
N LYS A 100 -7.33 3.36 18.52
CA LYS A 100 -7.42 1.95 18.11
C LYS A 100 -8.69 1.67 17.32
N THR A 101 -9.80 2.24 17.75
CA THR A 101 -11.09 2.06 17.11
C THR A 101 -11.47 3.28 16.26
N PRO A 102 -12.39 3.13 15.28
CA PRO A 102 -12.94 4.27 14.55
C PRO A 102 -13.57 5.33 15.45
N ALA A 103 -14.14 4.94 16.60
CA ALA A 103 -14.70 5.89 17.56
C ALA A 103 -13.60 6.74 18.21
N ASP A 104 -12.50 6.13 18.67
CA ASP A 104 -11.34 6.85 19.25
C ASP A 104 -10.74 7.80 18.21
N PHE A 105 -10.61 7.34 16.96
CA PHE A 105 -10.09 8.14 15.86
C PHE A 105 -10.96 9.35 15.58
N ALA A 106 -12.28 9.16 15.50
CA ALA A 106 -13.23 10.26 15.27
C ALA A 106 -13.22 11.27 16.42
N GLU A 107 -13.17 10.80 17.68
CA GLU A 107 -13.07 11.67 18.84
C GLU A 107 -11.83 12.54 18.78
N ALA A 108 -10.66 11.92 18.58
CA ALA A 108 -9.38 12.64 18.52
C ALA A 108 -9.32 13.62 17.34
N ALA A 109 -9.76 13.21 16.16
CA ALA A 109 -9.74 14.03 14.97
C ALA A 109 -10.71 15.24 15.11
N CYS A 110 -11.92 15.02 15.61
CA CYS A 110 -12.88 16.12 15.79
C CYS A 110 -12.44 17.07 16.92
N THR A 111 -11.79 16.57 17.95
CA THR A 111 -11.22 17.40 19.02
C THR A 111 -10.09 18.29 18.48
N ALA A 112 -9.17 17.71 17.70
CA ALA A 112 -8.07 18.45 17.10
C ALA A 112 -8.52 19.56 16.15
N THR A 113 -9.58 19.35 15.39
CA THR A 113 -10.17 20.39 14.53
C THR A 113 -10.64 21.62 15.30
N ASN A 114 -11.03 21.46 16.56
CA ASN A 114 -11.53 22.52 17.42
C ASN A 114 -10.51 23.07 18.43
N GLN A 115 -9.33 22.45 18.54
CA GLN A 115 -8.29 22.83 19.48
C GLN A 115 -6.94 22.75 18.79
N ASP A 116 -6.42 23.92 18.40
CA ASP A 116 -5.12 24.04 17.72
C ASP A 116 -4.00 23.44 18.55
N TYR A 117 -3.05 22.81 17.86
CA TYR A 117 -1.78 22.43 18.45
C TYR A 117 -0.96 23.66 18.85
N SER A 118 -0.42 23.70 20.06
CA SER A 118 0.35 24.85 20.55
C SER A 118 1.65 25.08 19.78
N GLY A 119 2.21 24.03 19.18
CA GLY A 119 3.40 24.10 18.33
C GLY A 119 3.13 24.26 16.83
N LYS A 120 1.89 24.47 16.42
CA LYS A 120 1.50 24.63 15.02
C LYS A 120 2.24 25.79 14.36
N MET A 121 2.74 25.55 13.14
CA MET A 121 3.39 26.57 12.34
C MET A 121 2.37 27.37 11.52
N GLY A 122 2.36 28.69 11.72
CA GLY A 122 1.45 29.61 11.02
C GLY A 122 0.10 29.73 11.70
N GLU A 123 -0.18 30.93 12.24
CA GLU A 123 -1.42 31.21 12.96
C GLU A 123 -2.66 31.16 12.05
N ASP A 124 -2.51 31.47 10.76
CA ASP A 124 -3.58 31.51 9.78
C ASP A 124 -3.90 30.17 9.12
N VAL A 125 -3.17 29.08 9.44
CA VAL A 125 -3.42 27.77 8.88
C VAL A 125 -4.49 27.05 9.72
N PRO A 126 -5.65 26.65 9.14
CA PRO A 126 -6.66 25.92 9.87
C PRO A 126 -6.13 24.56 10.37
N SER A 127 -6.62 24.13 11.53
CA SER A 127 -6.32 22.81 12.07
C SER A 127 -7.38 21.81 11.66
N TYR A 128 -6.95 20.60 11.36
CA TYR A 128 -7.82 19.48 11.01
C TYR A 128 -7.38 18.21 11.72
N GLY A 129 -8.34 17.36 12.01
CA GLY A 129 -8.06 16.09 12.64
C GLY A 129 -7.43 15.09 11.70
N TYR A 130 -7.89 15.01 10.45
CA TYR A 130 -7.44 14.03 9.47
C TYR A 130 -7.41 14.61 8.05
N GLU A 131 -6.44 14.21 7.25
CA GLU A 131 -6.41 14.45 5.81
C GLU A 131 -6.78 13.17 5.06
N ILE A 132 -7.86 13.23 4.29
CA ILE A 132 -8.36 12.12 3.46
C ILE A 132 -7.63 12.17 2.12
N ASP A 133 -6.87 11.13 1.80
CA ASP A 133 -6.41 10.89 0.44
C ASP A 133 -7.46 10.05 -0.29
N THR A 134 -7.99 10.55 -1.41
CA THR A 134 -8.99 9.84 -2.22
C THR A 134 -8.37 8.82 -3.19
N ASP A 135 -7.15 8.38 -2.97
CA ASP A 135 -6.50 7.29 -3.69
C ASP A 135 -7.20 5.95 -3.44
N ALA A 136 -7.22 5.09 -4.46
CA ALA A 136 -7.86 3.77 -4.38
C ALA A 136 -7.29 2.86 -3.28
N SER A 137 -6.00 3.02 -2.96
CA SER A 137 -5.38 2.24 -1.89
C SER A 137 -5.82 2.70 -0.50
N ASN A 138 -6.06 4.01 -0.31
CA ASN A 138 -6.63 4.52 0.94
C ASN A 138 -8.08 4.04 1.12
N PHE A 139 -8.87 4.01 0.04
CA PHE A 139 -10.19 3.38 0.05
C PHE A 139 -10.10 1.91 0.54
N ALA A 140 -9.23 1.11 -0.10
CA ALA A 140 -9.04 -0.29 0.26
C ALA A 140 -8.56 -0.46 1.71
N ALA A 141 -7.65 0.40 2.18
CA ALA A 141 -7.14 0.38 3.54
C ALA A 141 -8.26 0.55 4.58
N TRP A 142 -9.18 1.49 4.37
CA TRP A 142 -10.33 1.67 5.26
C TRP A 142 -11.31 0.50 5.20
N VAL A 143 -11.55 -0.08 4.00
CA VAL A 143 -12.38 -1.29 3.86
C VAL A 143 -11.75 -2.47 4.61
N PHE A 144 -10.45 -2.69 4.48
CA PHE A 144 -9.72 -3.75 5.18
C PHE A 144 -9.73 -3.55 6.69
N ALA A 145 -9.51 -2.32 7.16
CA ALA A 145 -9.56 -1.98 8.58
C ALA A 145 -10.96 -2.23 9.20
N HIS A 146 -12.02 -2.17 8.39
CA HIS A 146 -13.38 -2.55 8.81
C HIS A 146 -13.67 -4.05 8.67
N GLY A 147 -12.69 -4.86 8.28
CA GLY A 147 -12.81 -6.31 8.12
C GLY A 147 -13.48 -6.74 6.81
N GLY A 148 -13.49 -5.84 5.81
CA GLY A 148 -14.00 -6.11 4.47
C GLY A 148 -12.93 -6.56 3.47
N ASP A 149 -13.37 -6.66 2.23
CA ASP A 149 -12.53 -6.88 1.06
C ASP A 149 -13.06 -6.08 -0.12
N VAL A 150 -12.23 -5.93 -1.15
CA VAL A 150 -12.61 -5.28 -2.42
C VAL A 150 -12.71 -6.29 -3.56
N PHE A 151 -12.24 -7.52 -3.34
CA PHE A 151 -12.25 -8.59 -4.34
C PHE A 151 -12.53 -9.96 -3.72
N ASP A 152 -13.37 -10.75 -4.37
CA ASP A 152 -13.68 -12.13 -4.04
C ASP A 152 -12.92 -13.06 -4.99
N TYR A 153 -11.82 -13.63 -4.50
CA TYR A 153 -10.97 -14.53 -5.29
C TYR A 153 -11.62 -15.88 -5.58
N ASP A 154 -12.57 -16.33 -4.75
CA ASP A 154 -13.27 -17.60 -4.93
C ASP A 154 -14.24 -17.51 -6.11
N ASN A 155 -14.88 -16.36 -6.29
CA ASN A 155 -15.82 -16.08 -7.37
C ASN A 155 -15.23 -15.25 -8.51
N GLY A 156 -13.99 -14.75 -8.37
CA GLY A 156 -13.29 -13.96 -9.38
C GLY A 156 -14.00 -12.65 -9.72
N GLN A 157 -14.44 -11.88 -8.72
CA GLN A 157 -15.21 -10.64 -8.91
C GLN A 157 -14.90 -9.57 -7.86
N TYR A 158 -15.07 -8.31 -8.24
CA TYR A 158 -15.05 -7.20 -7.30
C TYR A 158 -16.30 -7.16 -6.43
N ILE A 159 -16.12 -6.73 -5.16
CA ILE A 159 -17.18 -6.65 -4.14
C ILE A 159 -17.17 -5.31 -3.41
N TYR A 160 -16.98 -4.21 -4.17
CA TYR A 160 -16.91 -2.85 -3.62
C TYR A 160 -18.18 -2.39 -2.88
N ASN A 161 -19.33 -3.00 -3.16
CA ASN A 161 -20.61 -2.70 -2.51
C ASN A 161 -20.93 -3.59 -1.30
N GLY A 162 -19.91 -4.29 -0.78
CA GLY A 162 -20.05 -5.14 0.40
C GLY A 162 -20.38 -4.32 1.68
N PRO A 163 -21.01 -4.94 2.70
CA PRO A 163 -21.44 -4.23 3.91
C PRO A 163 -20.31 -3.48 4.62
N LYS A 164 -19.09 -4.05 4.62
CA LYS A 164 -17.93 -3.44 5.26
C LYS A 164 -17.34 -2.26 4.49
N ALA A 165 -17.48 -2.27 3.16
CA ALA A 165 -17.14 -1.10 2.35
C ALA A 165 -18.12 0.05 2.62
N ILE A 166 -19.41 -0.25 2.75
CA ILE A 166 -20.44 0.75 3.13
C ILE A 166 -20.11 1.34 4.50
N GLU A 167 -19.88 0.50 5.53
CA GLU A 167 -19.51 0.96 6.89
C GLU A 167 -18.27 1.86 6.89
N ALA A 168 -17.23 1.49 6.13
CA ALA A 168 -16.01 2.28 6.01
C ALA A 168 -16.28 3.64 5.36
N MET A 169 -17.06 3.68 4.31
CA MET A 169 -17.40 4.93 3.61
C MET A 169 -18.35 5.82 4.43
N GLU A 170 -19.30 5.25 5.15
CA GLU A 170 -20.15 5.99 6.11
C GLU A 170 -19.30 6.65 7.20
N PHE A 171 -18.28 5.94 7.69
CA PHE A 171 -17.36 6.47 8.69
C PHE A 171 -16.56 7.66 8.14
N ILE A 172 -15.91 7.52 6.99
CA ILE A 172 -15.06 8.59 6.42
C ILE A 172 -15.91 9.78 5.94
N GLN A 173 -17.03 9.55 5.25
CA GLN A 173 -17.95 10.62 4.86
C GLN A 173 -18.49 11.36 6.10
N GLY A 174 -18.80 10.61 7.17
CA GLY A 174 -19.23 11.18 8.44
C GLY A 174 -18.18 12.10 9.08
N MET A 175 -16.89 11.78 8.95
CA MET A 175 -15.78 12.62 9.39
C MET A 175 -15.70 13.92 8.56
N ALA A 176 -15.79 13.81 7.24
CA ALA A 176 -15.79 14.96 6.33
C ALA A 176 -17.00 15.90 6.60
N ASN A 177 -18.19 15.32 6.73
CA ASN A 177 -19.45 16.08 7.00
C ASN A 177 -19.42 16.83 8.34
N LYS A 178 -18.69 16.31 9.33
CA LYS A 178 -18.50 16.98 10.63
C LYS A 178 -17.38 18.04 10.58
N GLY A 179 -16.67 18.17 9.47
CA GLY A 179 -15.52 19.05 9.35
C GLY A 179 -14.27 18.56 10.10
N CYS A 180 -14.27 17.31 10.60
CA CYS A 180 -13.14 16.73 11.33
C CYS A 180 -12.01 16.24 10.41
N ALA A 181 -12.29 16.15 9.11
CA ALA A 181 -11.34 15.77 8.09
C ALA A 181 -11.47 16.67 6.86
N ILE A 182 -10.34 16.83 6.15
CA ILE A 182 -10.28 17.54 4.87
C ILE A 182 -9.81 16.58 3.77
N VAL A 183 -10.16 16.90 2.52
CA VAL A 183 -9.63 16.18 1.36
C VAL A 183 -8.25 16.74 1.02
N ALA A 184 -7.31 15.84 0.73
CA ALA A 184 -5.99 16.18 0.22
C ALA A 184 -6.07 17.09 -1.01
N ARG A 185 -5.32 18.19 -0.99
CA ARG A 185 -5.35 19.22 -2.05
C ARG A 185 -4.28 18.99 -3.13
N GLY A 186 -3.44 17.99 -2.95
CA GLY A 186 -2.36 17.66 -3.87
C GLY A 186 -1.52 16.49 -3.36
N LYS A 187 -0.52 16.09 -4.14
CA LYS A 187 0.39 15.03 -3.72
C LYS A 187 1.26 15.49 -2.56
N TYR A 188 1.41 14.62 -1.56
CA TYR A 188 2.28 14.83 -0.39
C TYR A 188 1.86 16.00 0.51
N THR A 189 0.60 16.47 0.42
CA THR A 189 0.07 17.47 1.35
C THR A 189 -0.07 16.92 2.77
N ASP A 190 -0.27 15.62 2.90
CA ASP A 190 -0.24 14.86 4.14
C ASP A 190 1.05 15.07 4.94
N GLN A 191 2.21 14.95 4.29
CA GLN A 191 3.51 15.18 4.90
C GLN A 191 3.69 16.64 5.29
N GLN A 192 3.29 17.55 4.41
CA GLN A 192 3.41 18.99 4.65
C GLN A 192 2.54 19.42 5.83
N TYR A 193 1.27 19.03 5.88
CA TYR A 193 0.34 19.46 6.92
C TYR A 193 0.65 18.81 8.27
N LEU A 194 1.07 17.55 8.28
CA LEU A 194 1.57 16.91 9.50
C LEU A 194 2.83 17.61 9.99
N GLY A 195 3.79 17.90 9.11
CA GLY A 195 5.02 18.63 9.43
C GLY A 195 4.76 20.06 9.95
N GLN A 196 3.72 20.73 9.48
CA GLN A 196 3.29 22.04 10.00
C GLN A 196 2.58 21.96 11.35
N GLY A 197 2.19 20.75 11.81
CA GLY A 197 1.35 20.58 12.99
C GLY A 197 -0.09 21.07 12.77
N SER A 198 -0.55 21.16 11.51
CA SER A 198 -1.89 21.61 11.15
C SER A 198 -2.87 20.46 10.91
N VAL A 199 -2.37 19.22 10.80
CA VAL A 199 -3.14 17.98 10.78
C VAL A 199 -2.68 17.09 11.92
N LEU A 200 -3.64 16.47 12.65
CA LEU A 200 -3.29 15.54 13.72
C LEU A 200 -2.89 14.18 13.17
N PHE A 201 -3.65 13.67 12.20
CA PHE A 201 -3.47 12.37 11.57
C PHE A 201 -3.31 12.45 10.06
N ALA A 202 -2.36 11.70 9.53
CA ALA A 202 -2.21 11.43 8.11
C ALA A 202 -2.08 9.92 7.88
N ALA A 203 -2.76 9.36 6.89
CA ALA A 203 -2.55 7.98 6.47
C ALA A 203 -1.54 7.94 5.33
N GLY A 204 -0.62 6.99 5.37
CA GLY A 204 0.39 6.88 4.32
C GLY A 204 1.22 5.61 4.40
N SER A 205 1.96 5.34 3.34
CA SER A 205 2.85 4.19 3.25
C SER A 205 4.03 4.29 4.22
N THR A 206 4.44 3.17 4.83
CA THR A 206 5.69 3.10 5.62
C THR A 206 6.92 3.49 4.82
N SER A 207 6.91 3.36 3.48
CA SER A 207 7.99 3.87 2.62
C SER A 207 8.10 5.39 2.63
N GLY A 208 7.10 6.10 3.14
CA GLY A 208 7.12 7.55 3.35
C GLY A 208 7.78 8.01 4.64
N ILE A 209 8.18 7.09 5.53
CA ILE A 209 8.58 7.40 6.92
C ILE A 209 9.70 8.44 7.02
N THR A 210 10.69 8.37 6.14
CA THR A 210 11.80 9.34 6.09
C THR A 210 11.36 10.71 5.61
N TYR A 211 10.35 10.78 4.75
CA TYR A 211 9.77 12.03 4.28
C TYR A 211 8.90 12.69 5.34
N PHE A 212 8.10 11.93 6.07
CA PHE A 212 7.36 12.42 7.23
C PHE A 212 8.31 12.93 8.32
N GLN A 213 9.35 12.13 8.67
CA GLN A 213 10.38 12.55 9.61
C GLN A 213 10.97 13.92 9.20
N LYS A 214 11.44 14.04 7.95
CA LYS A 214 12.02 15.27 7.43
C LYS A 214 11.05 16.46 7.49
N ALA A 215 9.80 16.25 7.09
CA ALA A 215 8.80 17.32 7.12
C ALA A 215 8.52 17.80 8.55
N ILE A 216 8.53 16.89 9.53
CA ILE A 216 8.36 17.24 10.95
C ILE A 216 9.59 17.95 11.51
N GLU A 217 10.81 17.48 11.20
CA GLU A 217 12.06 18.11 11.62
C GLU A 217 12.21 19.55 11.06
N GLU A 218 11.81 19.77 9.81
CA GLU A 218 11.80 21.09 9.16
C GLU A 218 10.59 21.94 9.59
N GLY A 219 9.57 21.32 10.19
CA GLY A 219 8.32 21.91 10.62
C GLY A 219 8.24 22.18 12.11
N TYR A 220 7.20 21.62 12.79
CA TYR A 220 6.97 21.85 14.22
C TYR A 220 8.06 21.22 15.12
N ASN A 221 8.87 20.34 14.58
CA ASN A 221 10.05 19.74 15.20
C ASN A 221 9.78 19.15 16.61
N GLY A 222 8.70 18.41 16.73
CA GLY A 222 8.26 17.78 17.99
C GLY A 222 8.13 16.26 17.88
N ASN A 223 7.47 15.67 18.88
CA ASN A 223 7.28 14.22 18.93
C ASN A 223 6.15 13.78 18.00
N TRP A 224 6.40 12.72 17.26
CA TRP A 224 5.46 12.05 16.39
C TRP A 224 5.60 10.53 16.52
N ASP A 225 4.57 9.81 16.11
CA ASP A 225 4.62 8.34 16.13
C ASP A 225 3.72 7.76 15.03
N VAL A 226 3.70 6.44 14.94
CA VAL A 226 2.90 5.69 13.96
C VAL A 226 2.00 4.68 14.66
N ALA A 227 0.88 4.36 14.03
CA ALA A 227 -0.07 3.36 14.51
C ALA A 227 -0.72 2.63 13.32
N PRO A 228 -1.35 1.47 13.51
CA PRO A 228 -2.31 0.95 12.52
C PRO A 228 -3.42 1.98 12.25
N LEU A 229 -4.02 1.96 11.05
CA LEU A 229 -5.32 2.61 10.89
C LEU A 229 -6.29 2.04 11.93
N SER A 230 -7.20 2.89 12.40
CA SER A 230 -8.23 2.43 13.36
C SER A 230 -9.11 1.35 12.75
N TYR A 231 -9.33 0.28 13.50
CA TYR A 231 -9.92 -0.95 12.95
C TYR A 231 -11.07 -1.47 13.82
N THR A 232 -11.95 -2.30 13.22
CA THR A 232 -13.09 -2.95 13.89
C THR A 232 -12.88 -4.44 14.12
N THR A 233 -11.80 -5.01 13.63
CA THR A 233 -11.41 -6.42 13.73
C THR A 233 -10.69 -6.71 15.04
N SER A 234 -10.43 -7.99 15.36
CA SER A 234 -9.65 -8.37 16.56
C SER A 234 -8.18 -7.95 16.48
N GLU A 235 -7.62 -7.94 15.26
CA GLU A 235 -6.26 -7.50 14.94
C GLU A 235 -6.31 -6.52 13.78
N PRO A 236 -5.32 -5.63 13.61
CA PRO A 236 -5.27 -4.74 12.45
C PRO A 236 -5.28 -5.50 11.13
N VAL A 237 -5.89 -4.92 10.09
CA VAL A 237 -5.75 -5.38 8.70
C VAL A 237 -5.34 -4.15 7.89
N LEU A 238 -4.10 -4.14 7.40
CA LEU A 238 -3.48 -2.97 6.78
C LEU A 238 -3.29 -3.19 5.29
N ASN A 239 -3.50 -2.17 4.48
CA ASN A 239 -3.23 -2.29 3.05
C ASN A 239 -1.74 -2.50 2.80
N LEU A 240 -1.39 -3.57 2.06
CA LEU A 240 -0.02 -3.97 1.77
C LEU A 240 0.38 -3.45 0.40
N TYR A 241 1.42 -2.64 0.38
CA TYR A 241 2.08 -2.19 -0.84
C TYR A 241 3.36 -3.00 -1.10
N GLY A 242 3.76 -3.04 -2.34
CA GLY A 242 5.00 -3.64 -2.77
C GLY A 242 4.93 -3.97 -4.24
N GLY A 243 5.74 -3.29 -5.04
CA GLY A 243 5.94 -3.67 -6.43
C GLY A 243 7.04 -4.72 -6.48
N GLY A 244 6.73 -5.86 -7.08
CA GLY A 244 7.71 -6.89 -7.39
C GLY A 244 8.47 -6.61 -8.69
N LEU A 245 9.33 -7.53 -9.06
CA LEU A 245 10.08 -7.53 -10.31
C LEU A 245 9.35 -8.40 -11.33
N ILE A 246 8.85 -7.77 -12.37
CA ILE A 246 8.21 -8.43 -13.50
C ILE A 246 9.30 -8.79 -14.51
N MET A 247 9.38 -10.06 -14.89
CA MET A 247 10.37 -10.49 -15.87
C MET A 247 9.82 -10.46 -17.29
N GLY A 248 10.51 -9.74 -18.19
CA GLY A 248 10.15 -9.62 -19.57
C GLY A 248 10.38 -10.90 -20.38
N ASN A 249 9.46 -11.18 -21.29
CA ASN A 249 9.57 -12.30 -22.22
C ASN A 249 10.37 -11.90 -23.47
N SER A 250 11.69 -11.97 -23.38
CA SER A 250 12.57 -11.67 -24.51
C SER A 250 12.65 -12.78 -25.56
N GLY A 251 12.11 -13.96 -25.27
CA GLY A 251 12.30 -15.17 -26.10
C GLY A 251 13.73 -15.73 -26.08
N ASP A 252 14.68 -15.08 -25.39
CA ASP A 252 16.06 -15.55 -25.25
C ASP A 252 16.30 -16.14 -23.85
N ALA A 253 16.48 -17.45 -23.79
CA ALA A 253 16.64 -18.17 -22.53
C ALA A 253 17.87 -17.70 -21.72
N ASN A 254 18.98 -17.34 -22.37
CA ASN A 254 20.19 -16.88 -21.66
C ASN A 254 19.96 -15.49 -21.04
N ARG A 255 19.29 -14.62 -21.76
CA ARG A 255 18.90 -13.28 -21.30
C ARG A 255 17.96 -13.36 -20.10
N MET A 256 16.94 -14.23 -20.19
CA MET A 256 15.98 -14.45 -19.09
C MET A 256 16.67 -15.06 -17.85
N VAL A 257 17.59 -16.01 -18.02
CA VAL A 257 18.37 -16.55 -16.90
C VAL A 257 19.24 -15.47 -16.27
N ALA A 258 19.92 -14.63 -17.05
CA ALA A 258 20.74 -13.54 -16.52
C ALA A 258 19.89 -12.53 -15.72
N ALA A 259 18.73 -12.15 -16.25
CA ALA A 259 17.77 -11.30 -15.56
C ALA A 259 17.32 -11.90 -14.21
N TYR A 260 17.00 -13.19 -14.20
CA TYR A 260 16.61 -13.88 -12.97
C TYR A 260 17.73 -13.97 -11.93
N GLN A 261 18.98 -14.20 -12.34
CA GLN A 261 20.11 -14.16 -11.42
C GLN A 261 20.31 -12.76 -10.83
N TRP A 262 20.12 -11.71 -11.62
CA TRP A 262 20.17 -10.33 -11.14
C TRP A 262 19.03 -10.07 -10.13
N MET A 263 17.81 -10.52 -10.40
CA MET A 263 16.68 -10.41 -9.46
C MET A 263 16.98 -11.06 -8.11
N LYS A 264 17.57 -12.27 -8.12
CA LYS A 264 18.01 -12.94 -6.89
C LYS A 264 19.11 -12.16 -6.16
N TYR A 265 20.05 -11.58 -6.91
CA TYR A 265 21.13 -10.79 -6.34
C TYR A 265 20.60 -9.54 -5.60
N ILE A 266 19.75 -8.75 -6.23
CA ILE A 266 19.24 -7.51 -5.62
C ILE A 266 18.27 -7.74 -4.45
N SER A 267 17.77 -8.94 -4.28
CA SER A 267 16.89 -9.34 -3.16
C SER A 267 17.56 -10.36 -2.21
N ASN A 268 18.90 -10.43 -2.20
CA ASN A 268 19.63 -11.19 -1.18
C ASN A 268 19.54 -10.49 0.19
N THR A 269 20.01 -11.14 1.25
CA THR A 269 19.93 -10.63 2.63
C THR A 269 20.50 -9.21 2.78
N GLU A 270 21.71 -8.98 2.24
CA GLU A 270 22.39 -7.68 2.35
C GLU A 270 21.67 -6.59 1.57
N ASN A 271 21.36 -6.84 0.28
CA ASN A 271 20.67 -5.85 -0.55
C ASN A 271 19.25 -5.59 -0.09
N SER A 272 18.56 -6.57 0.48
CA SER A 272 17.25 -6.41 1.10
C SER A 272 17.34 -5.51 2.35
N ALA A 273 18.40 -5.63 3.15
CA ALA A 273 18.65 -4.75 4.28
C ALA A 273 18.94 -3.30 3.82
N VAL A 274 19.86 -3.14 2.84
CA VAL A 274 20.16 -1.82 2.25
C VAL A 274 18.90 -1.18 1.68
N TRP A 275 18.13 -1.92 0.88
CA TRP A 275 16.88 -1.41 0.31
C TRP A 275 15.91 -0.94 1.40
N SER A 276 15.77 -1.72 2.47
CA SER A 276 14.86 -1.41 3.57
C SER A 276 15.26 -0.11 4.30
N THR A 277 16.53 0.04 4.64
CA THR A 277 17.01 1.21 5.39
C THR A 277 17.01 2.50 4.59
N GLU A 278 17.31 2.41 3.28
CA GLU A 278 17.37 3.59 2.40
C GLU A 278 16.01 4.04 1.88
N SER A 279 15.04 3.11 1.75
CA SER A 279 13.75 3.40 1.11
C SER A 279 12.56 3.41 2.07
N GLY A 280 12.74 3.01 3.33
CA GLY A 280 11.64 2.84 4.29
C GLY A 280 10.72 1.65 4.02
N TYR A 281 10.97 0.84 2.99
CA TYR A 281 10.26 -0.43 2.79
C TYR A 281 10.71 -1.46 3.82
N GLY A 282 9.83 -2.37 4.21
CA GLY A 282 10.20 -3.58 4.94
C GLY A 282 11.05 -4.51 4.05
N PHE A 283 12.01 -5.19 4.68
CA PHE A 283 12.84 -6.19 3.99
C PHE A 283 12.02 -7.42 3.59
N VAL A 284 12.50 -8.15 2.57
CA VAL A 284 11.81 -9.35 2.05
C VAL A 284 12.49 -10.65 2.45
N ARG A 285 13.68 -10.58 3.07
CA ARG A 285 14.40 -11.73 3.62
C ARG A 285 14.33 -11.72 5.14
N THR A 286 13.89 -12.81 5.74
CA THR A 286 13.87 -12.97 7.20
C THR A 286 15.27 -12.77 7.82
N SER A 287 16.30 -13.29 7.15
CA SER A 287 17.70 -13.11 7.55
C SER A 287 18.18 -11.66 7.55
N SER A 288 17.50 -10.75 6.87
CA SER A 288 17.83 -9.32 6.91
C SER A 288 17.47 -8.66 8.25
N ALA A 289 16.58 -9.26 9.02
CA ALA A 289 16.16 -8.69 10.32
C ALA A 289 17.32 -8.47 11.30
N ASP A 290 18.33 -9.34 11.25
CA ASP A 290 19.52 -9.30 12.11
C ASP A 290 20.70 -8.54 11.46
N HIS A 291 20.50 -7.96 10.29
CA HIS A 291 21.56 -7.23 9.60
C HIS A 291 21.92 -5.94 10.35
N PRO A 292 23.23 -5.58 10.49
CA PRO A 292 23.68 -4.41 11.24
C PRO A 292 23.00 -3.11 10.81
N LEU A 293 22.78 -2.88 9.52
CA LEU A 293 22.08 -1.69 9.01
C LEU A 293 20.64 -1.60 9.55
N ILE A 294 19.93 -2.72 9.63
CA ILE A 294 18.57 -2.75 10.18
C ILE A 294 18.59 -2.44 11.67
N ALA A 295 19.56 -3.01 12.43
CA ALA A 295 19.69 -2.73 13.85
C ALA A 295 20.01 -1.25 14.12
N GLU A 296 20.88 -0.65 13.33
CA GLU A 296 21.22 0.78 13.39
C GLU A 296 20.00 1.66 13.10
N LYS A 297 19.27 1.38 12.00
CA LYS A 297 18.08 2.15 11.62
C LYS A 297 16.95 2.04 12.65
N ARG A 298 16.76 0.88 13.26
CA ARG A 298 15.79 0.68 14.36
C ARG A 298 16.13 1.53 15.58
N ALA A 299 17.41 1.66 15.91
CA ALA A 299 17.88 2.48 17.03
C ALA A 299 17.76 3.98 16.74
N GLU A 300 18.02 4.37 15.49
CA GLU A 300 17.91 5.76 15.03
C GLU A 300 16.47 6.24 14.96
N LEU A 301 15.56 5.40 14.45
CA LEU A 301 14.17 5.76 14.15
C LEU A 301 13.20 4.73 14.74
N PRO A 302 12.74 4.90 15.99
CA PRO A 302 11.81 3.96 16.64
C PRO A 302 10.51 3.74 15.88
N GLN A 303 10.03 4.72 15.12
CA GLN A 303 8.85 4.61 14.26
C GLN A 303 9.07 3.59 13.12
N TYR A 304 10.30 3.52 12.59
CA TYR A 304 10.67 2.50 11.61
C TYR A 304 10.60 1.10 12.23
N ASP A 305 11.18 0.90 13.42
CA ASP A 305 11.10 -0.38 14.13
C ASP A 305 9.63 -0.80 14.36
N LYS A 306 8.82 0.12 14.86
CA LYS A 306 7.38 -0.09 15.07
C LYS A 306 6.65 -0.44 13.78
N SER A 307 6.97 0.22 12.68
CA SER A 307 6.36 -0.05 11.37
C SER A 307 6.68 -1.44 10.84
N LEU A 308 7.90 -1.95 11.06
CA LEU A 308 8.28 -3.31 10.66
C LEU A 308 7.44 -4.37 11.37
N THR A 309 7.07 -4.14 12.64
CA THR A 309 6.23 -5.09 13.39
C THR A 309 4.80 -5.17 12.85
N MET A 310 4.34 -4.14 12.15
CA MET A 310 2.98 -4.07 11.59
C MET A 310 2.84 -4.75 10.22
N VAL A 311 3.95 -5.01 9.50
CA VAL A 311 3.92 -5.63 8.15
C VAL A 311 3.20 -6.99 8.15
N GLN A 312 3.25 -7.73 9.26
CA GLN A 312 2.54 -9.01 9.41
C GLN A 312 1.01 -8.91 9.26
N TYR A 313 0.43 -7.74 9.44
CA TYR A 313 -1.00 -7.47 9.30
C TYR A 313 -1.39 -7.02 7.87
N GLY A 314 -0.42 -7.07 6.95
CA GLY A 314 -0.61 -6.62 5.58
C GLY A 314 -1.53 -7.51 4.76
N LYS A 315 -2.48 -6.88 4.05
CA LYS A 315 -3.38 -7.47 3.06
C LYS A 315 -3.22 -6.75 1.73
N GLY A 316 -2.94 -7.50 0.65
CA GLY A 316 -2.74 -6.92 -0.67
C GLY A 316 -4.04 -6.54 -1.37
N GLU A 317 -3.98 -5.50 -2.19
CA GLU A 317 -5.00 -5.18 -3.19
C GLU A 317 -5.01 -6.23 -4.32
N PRO A 318 -6.10 -6.30 -5.14
CA PRO A 318 -6.22 -7.30 -6.20
C PRO A 318 -5.06 -7.28 -7.21
N SER A 319 -4.41 -8.42 -7.37
CA SER A 319 -3.34 -8.63 -8.36
C SER A 319 -3.90 -9.33 -9.61
N VAL A 320 -4.91 -8.71 -10.23
CA VAL A 320 -5.71 -9.23 -11.34
C VAL A 320 -5.66 -8.30 -12.55
N PRO A 321 -5.97 -8.78 -13.77
CA PRO A 321 -6.00 -7.94 -14.98
C PRO A 321 -6.96 -6.75 -14.85
N GLY A 322 -6.61 -5.65 -15.48
CA GLY A 322 -7.46 -4.45 -15.55
C GLY A 322 -7.53 -3.63 -14.26
N TYR A 323 -6.95 -4.07 -13.15
CA TYR A 323 -7.06 -3.38 -11.85
C TYR A 323 -6.56 -1.93 -11.89
N TYR A 324 -5.58 -1.63 -12.74
CA TYR A 324 -5.13 -0.23 -12.91
C TYR A 324 -6.26 0.70 -13.37
N SER A 325 -7.14 0.24 -14.27
CA SER A 325 -8.31 1.01 -14.71
C SER A 325 -9.37 1.08 -13.61
N VAL A 326 -9.59 -0.02 -12.90
CA VAL A 326 -10.52 -0.07 -11.77
C VAL A 326 -10.14 0.94 -10.68
N ARG A 327 -8.84 1.11 -10.38
CA ARG A 327 -8.38 2.12 -9.42
C ARG A 327 -8.88 3.53 -9.76
N GLY A 328 -8.88 3.90 -11.05
CA GLY A 328 -9.41 5.20 -11.48
C GLY A 328 -10.91 5.39 -11.21
N GLU A 329 -11.69 4.32 -11.31
CA GLU A 329 -13.12 4.36 -10.95
C GLU A 329 -13.31 4.40 -9.42
N VAL A 330 -12.46 3.69 -8.64
CA VAL A 330 -12.46 3.79 -7.17
C VAL A 330 -12.16 5.22 -6.71
N GLU A 331 -11.16 5.87 -7.27
CA GLU A 331 -10.78 7.26 -6.92
C GLU A 331 -11.94 8.23 -7.18
N LYS A 332 -12.63 8.09 -8.33
CA LYS A 332 -13.82 8.90 -8.66
C LYS A 332 -14.98 8.66 -7.67
N ALA A 333 -15.29 7.39 -7.41
CA ALA A 333 -16.36 7.02 -6.50
C ALA A 333 -16.06 7.50 -5.07
N TYR A 334 -14.83 7.33 -4.61
CA TYR A 334 -14.40 7.77 -3.29
C TYR A 334 -14.53 9.30 -3.15
N ALA A 335 -14.01 10.05 -4.13
CA ALA A 335 -14.15 11.50 -4.15
C ALA A 335 -15.63 11.94 -4.17
N ALA A 336 -16.49 11.28 -4.94
CA ALA A 336 -17.93 11.57 -5.01
C ALA A 336 -18.61 11.34 -3.65
N ILE A 337 -18.31 10.21 -2.98
CA ILE A 337 -18.81 9.90 -1.64
C ILE A 337 -18.38 10.98 -0.65
N ILE A 338 -17.11 11.36 -0.63
CA ILE A 338 -16.62 12.39 0.29
C ILE A 338 -17.26 13.76 0.03
N ASN A 339 -17.65 14.05 -1.21
CA ASN A 339 -18.37 15.26 -1.58
C ASN A 339 -19.91 15.19 -1.31
N GLY A 340 -20.39 14.09 -0.76
CA GLY A 340 -21.77 13.97 -0.28
C GLY A 340 -22.70 13.13 -1.15
N ASP A 341 -22.21 12.43 -2.16
CA ASP A 341 -23.02 11.50 -2.95
C ASP A 341 -23.49 10.32 -2.09
N ASP A 342 -24.61 9.70 -2.49
CA ASP A 342 -25.18 8.54 -1.80
C ASP A 342 -24.25 7.34 -1.90
N ILE A 343 -23.81 6.82 -0.76
CA ILE A 343 -22.82 5.77 -0.63
C ILE A 343 -23.26 4.49 -1.34
N ILE A 344 -24.50 4.07 -1.11
CA ILE A 344 -25.00 2.78 -1.61
C ILE A 344 -25.08 2.79 -3.14
N SER A 345 -25.67 3.82 -3.72
CA SER A 345 -25.78 3.94 -5.17
C SER A 345 -24.40 4.08 -5.85
N THR A 346 -23.49 4.86 -5.25
CA THR A 346 -22.14 5.07 -5.77
C THR A 346 -21.32 3.78 -5.73
N LEU A 347 -21.37 3.03 -4.61
CA LEU A 347 -20.64 1.76 -4.51
C LEU A 347 -21.25 0.66 -5.39
N ASN A 348 -22.56 0.64 -5.61
CA ASN A 348 -23.17 -0.29 -6.56
C ASN A 348 -22.70 0.00 -7.99
N GLN A 349 -22.68 1.26 -8.41
CA GLN A 349 -22.17 1.63 -9.74
C GLN A 349 -20.68 1.29 -9.88
N LEU A 350 -19.86 1.63 -8.88
CA LEU A 350 -18.44 1.24 -8.86
C LEU A 350 -18.27 -0.27 -9.03
N ASN A 351 -19.07 -1.07 -8.32
CA ASN A 351 -18.99 -2.53 -8.38
C ASN A 351 -19.34 -3.07 -9.77
N GLU A 352 -20.34 -2.51 -10.42
CA GLU A 352 -20.72 -2.85 -11.80
C GLU A 352 -19.60 -2.49 -12.79
N ASP A 353 -19.08 -1.27 -12.73
CA ASP A 353 -18.03 -0.79 -13.61
C ASP A 353 -16.73 -1.57 -13.43
N ALA A 354 -16.33 -1.87 -12.19
CA ALA A 354 -15.14 -2.65 -11.88
C ALA A 354 -15.23 -4.08 -12.44
N ASN A 355 -16.39 -4.74 -12.33
CA ASN A 355 -16.59 -6.08 -12.86
C ASN A 355 -16.69 -6.08 -14.40
N ALA A 356 -17.21 -5.02 -15.01
CA ALA A 356 -17.18 -4.86 -16.47
C ALA A 356 -15.73 -4.72 -16.98
N ILE A 357 -14.91 -3.88 -16.33
CA ILE A 357 -13.48 -3.73 -16.65
C ILE A 357 -12.74 -5.08 -16.53
N LEU A 358 -13.00 -5.84 -15.46
CA LEU A 358 -12.39 -7.15 -15.28
C LEU A 358 -12.77 -8.11 -16.41
N ALA A 359 -14.07 -8.17 -16.76
CA ALA A 359 -14.56 -9.01 -17.84
C ALA A 359 -13.90 -8.66 -19.17
N ASP A 360 -13.79 -7.37 -19.50
CA ASP A 360 -13.10 -6.89 -20.72
C ASP A 360 -11.61 -7.23 -20.71
N ALA A 361 -10.93 -7.08 -19.56
CA ALA A 361 -9.49 -7.36 -19.43
C ALA A 361 -9.16 -8.86 -19.50
N THR A 362 -10.13 -9.72 -19.24
CA THR A 362 -9.99 -11.19 -19.27
C THR A 362 -10.70 -11.84 -20.45
N ALA A 363 -11.34 -11.07 -21.33
CA ALA A 363 -11.91 -11.58 -22.58
C ALA A 363 -10.81 -12.11 -23.51
N GLU A 364 -10.95 -13.33 -24.04
CA GLU A 364 -10.03 -13.97 -24.99
C GLU A 364 -10.04 -13.31 -26.37
#